data_a6f84f8a0297df7402e0f3d5bcd95dc4
#
_entry.id   a6f84f8a0297df7402e0f3d5bcd95dc4
#
_cell.length_a   1.000
_cell.length_b   1.000
_cell.length_c   1.000
_cell.angle_alpha   90.00
_cell.angle_beta   90.00
_cell.angle_gamma   90.00
#
_symmetry.space_group_name_H-M   'P 1'
#
loop_
_entity.id
_entity.type
_entity.pdbx_description
1 polymer ?
#
loop_
_entity_poly.entity_id
_entity_poly.type
_entity_poly.pdbx_seq_one_letter_code
_entity_poly.pdbx_strand_id
1 'polypeptide(L)'
;SDGLGSGMRNAHLIAIAPNASSGVILSTSPSIEPLKACAYTHRTRAGSFLVKNSYLKTLLKEKGQDNESTWSSIITRKGSVQHLPFLNEGEKAVFKTAQELDQNWVVTHAADRQPYICQGQSVNLFFPSGAPKRYVNKVHFTAWRKGLKGLYYLRTEAKSRAETVSDKVERVALMDDNRTILYGKKDCPYCKMAAEELSLRGIGYDYVDLEEIKKSAAEVTGRKVETVPQIYLEGKYVGGYDDLMMYLKGEVEYEPSEGGDECRACEG
;
A
#
# COMPACT_ATOMS: atom_id res chain seq x y z
N SER A 1 13.24 -15.83 44.19
CA SER A 1 14.61 -15.34 44.02
C SER A 1 15.65 -16.35 44.54
N ASP A 2 15.25 -17.42 45.08
CA ASP A 2 16.11 -18.12 46.03
C ASP A 2 16.52 -19.53 45.58
N GLY A 3 16.32 -19.87 44.35
CA GLY A 3 16.78 -21.13 43.75
C GLY A 3 18.23 -21.10 43.20
N LEU A 4 19.02 -20.10 43.57
CA LEU A 4 20.34 -19.88 43.00
C LEU A 4 21.50 -20.42 43.86
N GLY A 5 21.23 -21.26 44.84
CA GLY A 5 22.24 -21.86 45.67
C GLY A 5 23.31 -22.70 44.93
N SER A 6 23.00 -23.10 43.71
CA SER A 6 23.93 -23.84 42.80
C SER A 6 24.52 -23.01 41.68
N GLY A 7 24.20 -21.73 41.60
CA GLY A 7 24.61 -20.84 40.52
C GLY A 7 23.95 -21.12 39.16
N MET A 8 23.54 -20.06 38.47
CA MET A 8 23.08 -20.15 37.08
C MET A 8 24.24 -19.79 36.12
N ARG A 9 24.34 -20.53 35.03
CA ARG A 9 25.32 -20.26 34.00
C ARG A 9 25.16 -18.89 33.35
N ASN A 10 23.92 -18.44 33.18
CA ASN A 10 23.56 -17.20 32.50
C ASN A 10 22.74 -16.30 33.44
N ALA A 11 23.09 -15.02 33.49
CA ALA A 11 22.35 -14.02 34.27
C ALA A 11 20.97 -13.69 33.67
N HIS A 12 20.82 -13.88 32.36
CA HIS A 12 19.56 -13.61 31.64
C HIS A 12 19.22 -14.76 30.72
N LEU A 13 17.97 -15.19 30.71
CA LEU A 13 17.50 -16.35 29.98
C LEU A 13 16.50 -16.01 28.88
N ILE A 14 15.69 -14.97 29.04
CA ILE A 14 14.59 -14.64 28.13
C ILE A 14 14.62 -13.17 27.77
N ALA A 15 14.58 -12.89 26.48
CA ALA A 15 14.39 -11.58 25.88
C ALA A 15 13.45 -11.71 24.69
N ILE A 16 12.74 -10.62 24.33
CA ILE A 16 12.00 -10.54 23.09
C ILE A 16 12.72 -9.57 22.18
N ALA A 17 13.40 -10.14 21.15
CA ALA A 17 14.13 -9.42 20.14
C ALA A 17 13.35 -9.36 18.81
N PRO A 18 13.64 -8.41 17.90
CA PRO A 18 13.08 -8.41 16.56
C PRO A 18 13.71 -9.54 15.73
N ASN A 19 12.87 -10.28 14.99
CA ASN A 19 13.27 -11.43 14.18
C ASN A 19 12.92 -11.24 12.70
N ALA A 20 13.34 -10.14 12.11
CA ALA A 20 12.94 -9.75 10.75
C ALA A 20 13.23 -10.81 9.69
N SER A 21 14.47 -11.32 9.63
CA SER A 21 14.88 -12.33 8.64
C SER A 21 14.27 -13.70 8.93
N SER A 22 14.30 -14.13 10.19
CA SER A 22 13.73 -15.41 10.61
C SER A 22 12.22 -15.48 10.39
N GLY A 23 11.50 -14.37 10.64
CA GLY A 23 10.08 -14.27 10.37
C GLY A 23 9.73 -14.46 8.90
N VAL A 24 10.52 -13.90 7.98
CA VAL A 24 10.33 -14.09 6.54
C VAL A 24 10.56 -15.55 6.13
N ILE A 25 11.65 -16.16 6.62
CA ILE A 25 11.99 -17.56 6.31
C ILE A 25 10.90 -18.53 6.79
N LEU A 26 10.35 -18.28 7.97
CA LEU A 26 9.32 -19.13 8.59
C LEU A 26 7.90 -18.74 8.19
N SER A 27 7.72 -17.74 7.32
CA SER A 27 6.41 -17.22 6.91
C SER A 27 5.52 -16.82 8.10
N THR A 28 6.13 -16.26 9.14
CA THR A 28 5.46 -15.80 10.35
C THR A 28 5.74 -14.33 10.64
N SER A 29 5.15 -13.78 11.71
CA SER A 29 5.42 -12.40 12.11
C SER A 29 6.88 -12.22 12.54
N PRO A 30 7.53 -11.13 12.12
CA PRO A 30 8.90 -10.82 12.51
C PRO A 30 9.00 -10.28 13.96
N SER A 31 7.89 -10.07 14.61
CA SER A 31 7.81 -9.50 15.95
C SER A 31 6.61 -10.06 16.71
N ILE A 32 6.49 -9.67 17.98
CA ILE A 32 5.37 -10.06 18.85
C ILE A 32 4.17 -9.11 18.71
N GLU A 33 4.37 -7.98 18.04
CA GLU A 33 3.30 -7.03 17.77
C GLU A 33 2.40 -7.50 16.62
N PRO A 34 1.21 -6.87 16.48
CA PRO A 34 0.34 -7.07 15.32
C PRO A 34 1.07 -6.78 13.99
N LEU A 35 0.65 -7.46 12.94
CA LEU A 35 1.23 -7.28 11.61
C LEU A 35 1.04 -5.84 11.12
N LYS A 36 2.09 -5.29 10.51
CA LYS A 36 2.04 -3.96 9.91
C LYS A 36 1.12 -3.91 8.68
N ALA A 37 1.03 -4.99 7.94
CA ALA A 37 0.22 -5.11 6.72
C ALA A 37 -0.13 -6.58 6.48
N CYS A 38 -1.33 -6.87 5.98
CA CYS A 38 -1.76 -8.21 5.59
C CYS A 38 -1.19 -8.65 4.24
N ALA A 39 -0.78 -7.71 3.40
CA ALA A 39 -0.01 -7.95 2.18
C ALA A 39 0.94 -6.80 1.92
N TYR A 40 2.14 -7.09 1.40
CA TYR A 40 3.13 -6.08 1.04
C TYR A 40 4.14 -6.62 0.05
N THR A 41 4.77 -5.72 -0.69
CA THR A 41 5.87 -6.07 -1.59
C THR A 41 7.19 -6.07 -0.83
N HIS A 42 7.83 -7.23 -0.74
CA HIS A 42 9.17 -7.38 -0.21
C HIS A 42 10.21 -7.25 -1.32
N ARG A 43 11.06 -6.23 -1.24
CA ARG A 43 12.12 -5.98 -2.22
C ARG A 43 13.43 -6.54 -1.70
N THR A 44 14.07 -7.39 -2.50
CA THR A 44 15.40 -7.94 -2.27
C THR A 44 16.31 -7.63 -3.44
N ARG A 45 17.61 -7.98 -3.32
CA ARG A 45 18.55 -7.89 -4.46
C ARG A 45 18.16 -8.83 -5.62
N ALA A 46 17.45 -9.91 -5.32
CA ALA A 46 16.99 -10.90 -6.31
C ALA A 46 15.65 -10.55 -6.96
N GLY A 47 14.99 -9.45 -6.55
CA GLY A 47 13.71 -9.03 -7.10
C GLY A 47 12.70 -8.59 -6.05
N SER A 48 11.46 -8.38 -6.51
CA SER A 48 10.33 -7.99 -5.68
C SER A 48 9.35 -9.15 -5.54
N PHE A 49 9.00 -9.49 -4.31
CA PHE A 49 8.12 -10.61 -3.99
C PHE A 49 6.88 -10.09 -3.23
N LEU A 50 5.72 -10.58 -3.62
CA LEU A 50 4.49 -10.30 -2.91
C LEU A 50 4.34 -11.25 -1.72
N VAL A 51 4.41 -10.69 -0.51
CA VAL A 51 4.17 -11.41 0.74
C VAL A 51 2.69 -11.25 1.12
N LYS A 52 2.01 -12.36 1.31
CA LYS A 52 0.58 -12.43 1.67
C LYS A 52 0.41 -13.12 3.02
N ASN A 53 -0.48 -12.61 3.87
CA ASN A 53 -0.85 -13.30 5.10
C ASN A 53 -1.54 -14.62 4.75
N SER A 54 -1.00 -15.74 5.26
CA SER A 54 -1.48 -17.09 4.91
C SER A 54 -2.92 -17.36 5.41
N TYR A 55 -3.27 -16.86 6.59
CA TYR A 55 -4.61 -17.02 7.16
C TYR A 55 -5.65 -16.20 6.37
N LEU A 56 -5.30 -14.96 6.02
CA LEU A 56 -6.16 -14.16 5.15
C LEU A 56 -6.34 -14.81 3.78
N LYS A 57 -5.26 -15.38 3.21
CA LYS A 57 -5.34 -16.10 1.93
C LYS A 57 -6.31 -17.29 2.02
N THR A 58 -6.30 -18.06 3.11
CA THR A 58 -7.23 -19.16 3.32
C THR A 58 -8.67 -18.64 3.36
N LEU A 59 -8.94 -17.60 4.14
CA LEU A 59 -10.26 -16.98 4.22
C LEU A 59 -10.75 -16.45 2.87
N LEU A 60 -9.87 -15.80 2.10
CA LEU A 60 -10.21 -15.29 0.77
C LEU A 60 -10.51 -16.40 -0.22
N LYS A 61 -9.80 -17.55 -0.13
CA LYS A 61 -10.11 -18.76 -0.93
C LYS A 61 -11.50 -19.32 -0.60
N GLU A 62 -11.82 -19.46 0.68
CA GLU A 62 -13.14 -19.94 1.13
C GLU A 62 -14.28 -19.05 0.62
N LYS A 63 -14.02 -17.74 0.49
CA LYS A 63 -14.98 -16.76 -0.05
C LYS A 63 -14.93 -16.61 -1.58
N GLY A 64 -14.06 -17.34 -2.28
CA GLY A 64 -13.89 -17.20 -3.73
C GLY A 64 -13.29 -15.87 -4.17
N GLN A 65 -12.57 -15.17 -3.26
CA GLN A 65 -12.00 -13.83 -3.45
C GLN A 65 -10.45 -13.81 -3.44
N ASP A 66 -9.80 -14.98 -3.53
CA ASP A 66 -8.32 -15.08 -3.65
C ASP A 66 -7.90 -14.80 -5.10
N ASN A 67 -8.05 -13.56 -5.54
CA ASN A 67 -7.70 -13.09 -6.87
C ASN A 67 -6.73 -11.89 -6.80
N GLU A 68 -6.09 -11.58 -7.91
CA GLU A 68 -5.06 -10.55 -7.99
C GLU A 68 -5.60 -9.13 -7.69
N SER A 69 -6.81 -8.84 -8.15
CA SER A 69 -7.51 -7.57 -7.89
C SER A 69 -7.70 -7.34 -6.38
N THR A 70 -8.16 -8.35 -5.64
CA THR A 70 -8.32 -8.27 -4.18
C THR A 70 -6.98 -7.99 -3.50
N TRP A 71 -5.91 -8.69 -3.87
CA TRP A 71 -4.59 -8.49 -3.28
C TRP A 71 -4.00 -7.13 -3.64
N SER A 72 -4.16 -6.67 -4.87
CA SER A 72 -3.77 -5.32 -5.30
C SER A 72 -4.48 -4.25 -4.48
N SER A 73 -5.78 -4.37 -4.29
CA SER A 73 -6.60 -3.49 -3.45
C SER A 73 -6.09 -3.45 -2.00
N ILE A 74 -5.73 -4.59 -1.40
CA ILE A 74 -5.17 -4.66 -0.04
C ILE A 74 -3.83 -3.93 0.04
N ILE A 75 -2.92 -4.15 -0.92
CA ILE A 75 -1.59 -3.49 -0.96
C ILE A 75 -1.77 -1.98 -1.09
N THR A 76 -2.63 -1.56 -1.99
CA THR A 76 -3.02 -0.18 -2.24
C THR A 76 -3.49 0.53 -0.98
N ARG A 77 -4.25 -0.16 -0.13
CA ARG A 77 -4.70 0.31 1.18
C ARG A 77 -3.71 -0.02 2.31
N LYS A 78 -2.41 -0.05 2.01
CA LYS A 78 -1.31 -0.29 2.98
C LYS A 78 -1.42 -1.61 3.74
N GLY A 79 -2.01 -2.61 3.12
CA GLY A 79 -2.23 -3.94 3.70
C GLY A 79 -3.47 -4.05 4.59
N SER A 80 -4.35 -3.04 4.61
CA SER A 80 -5.63 -3.07 5.32
C SER A 80 -6.67 -3.86 4.55
N VAL A 81 -7.55 -4.54 5.28
CA VAL A 81 -8.71 -5.27 4.74
C VAL A 81 -10.04 -4.58 5.05
N GLN A 82 -10.01 -3.45 5.75
CA GLN A 82 -11.22 -2.81 6.28
C GLN A 82 -12.19 -2.34 5.20
N HIS A 83 -11.70 -2.09 3.99
CA HIS A 83 -12.48 -1.65 2.83
C HIS A 83 -13.18 -2.80 2.08
N LEU A 84 -12.86 -4.06 2.36
CA LEU A 84 -13.40 -5.20 1.63
C LEU A 84 -14.86 -5.48 2.06
N PRO A 85 -15.85 -5.36 1.14
CA PRO A 85 -17.26 -5.45 1.51
C PRO A 85 -17.72 -6.87 1.83
N PHE A 86 -17.00 -7.88 1.33
CA PHE A 86 -17.33 -9.30 1.50
C PHE A 86 -16.81 -9.90 2.82
N LEU A 87 -16.02 -9.14 3.60
CA LEU A 87 -15.61 -9.53 4.95
C LEU A 87 -16.60 -8.97 5.97
N ASN A 88 -17.01 -9.81 6.91
CA ASN A 88 -17.81 -9.37 8.05
C ASN A 88 -16.96 -8.63 9.10
N GLU A 89 -17.61 -7.95 10.04
CA GLU A 89 -16.91 -7.13 11.04
C GLU A 89 -15.98 -7.94 11.96
N GLY A 90 -16.31 -9.19 12.27
CA GLY A 90 -15.45 -10.09 13.03
C GLY A 90 -14.17 -10.44 12.26
N GLU A 91 -14.29 -10.78 10.98
CA GLU A 91 -13.17 -11.06 10.10
C GLU A 91 -12.27 -9.82 9.92
N LYS A 92 -12.87 -8.66 9.68
CA LYS A 92 -12.13 -7.39 9.62
C LYS A 92 -11.39 -7.08 10.92
N ALA A 93 -11.99 -7.36 12.07
CA ALA A 93 -11.38 -7.15 13.37
C ALA A 93 -10.14 -8.03 13.60
N VAL A 94 -10.17 -9.28 13.12
CA VAL A 94 -9.03 -10.23 13.21
C VAL A 94 -7.84 -9.75 12.36
N PHE A 95 -8.09 -9.20 11.17
CA PHE A 95 -7.06 -8.79 10.24
C PHE A 95 -6.72 -7.28 10.29
N LYS A 96 -7.03 -6.60 11.40
CA LYS A 96 -6.56 -5.22 11.62
C LYS A 96 -5.05 -5.15 11.59
N THR A 97 -4.55 -4.15 10.88
CA THR A 97 -3.11 -3.82 10.89
C THR A 97 -2.70 -3.16 12.20
N ALA A 98 -1.40 -3.14 12.48
CA ALA A 98 -0.87 -2.52 13.69
C ALA A 98 -1.27 -1.05 13.86
N GLN A 99 -1.43 -0.30 12.76
CA GLN A 99 -1.84 1.12 12.79
C GLN A 99 -3.34 1.31 13.05
N GLU A 100 -4.16 0.29 12.81
CA GLU A 100 -5.61 0.31 13.02
C GLU A 100 -6.02 -0.10 14.44
N LEU A 101 -5.07 -0.56 15.24
CA LEU A 101 -5.27 -0.98 16.62
C LEU A 101 -4.92 0.15 17.60
N ASP A 102 -5.65 0.21 18.70
CA ASP A 102 -5.26 1.05 19.84
C ASP A 102 -3.95 0.53 20.45
N GLN A 103 -2.90 1.34 20.42
CA GLN A 103 -1.57 0.97 20.90
C GLN A 103 -1.52 0.71 22.43
N ASN A 104 -2.53 1.11 23.19
CA ASN A 104 -2.66 0.73 24.57
C ASN A 104 -2.80 -0.79 24.76
N TRP A 105 -3.39 -1.50 23.79
CA TRP A 105 -3.47 -2.96 23.82
C TRP A 105 -2.10 -3.61 23.61
N VAL A 106 -1.29 -3.08 22.70
CA VAL A 106 0.09 -3.55 22.47
C VAL A 106 0.89 -3.42 23.77
N VAL A 107 0.80 -2.27 24.42
CA VAL A 107 1.45 -1.99 25.72
C VAL A 107 0.91 -2.90 26.82
N THR A 108 -0.39 -3.13 26.87
CA THR A 108 -1.01 -3.99 27.90
C THR A 108 -0.50 -5.43 27.78
N HIS A 109 -0.55 -6.01 26.60
CA HIS A 109 -0.04 -7.36 26.39
C HIS A 109 1.48 -7.48 26.63
N ALA A 110 2.25 -6.44 26.30
CA ALA A 110 3.67 -6.40 26.63
C ALA A 110 3.91 -6.35 28.15
N ALA A 111 3.11 -5.57 28.86
CA ALA A 111 3.19 -5.48 30.33
C ALA A 111 2.81 -6.79 31.01
N ASP A 112 1.78 -7.49 30.53
CA ASP A 112 1.35 -8.78 31.06
C ASP A 112 2.45 -9.85 30.91
N ARG A 113 3.26 -9.76 29.84
CA ARG A 113 4.41 -10.65 29.62
C ARG A 113 5.65 -10.27 30.40
N GLN A 114 5.82 -9.00 30.76
CA GLN A 114 7.07 -8.47 31.33
C GLN A 114 7.54 -9.20 32.60
N PRO A 115 6.67 -9.63 33.52
CA PRO A 115 7.11 -10.39 34.71
C PRO A 115 7.82 -11.72 34.39
N TYR A 116 7.55 -12.30 33.24
CA TYR A 116 8.11 -13.58 32.78
C TYR A 116 9.34 -13.43 31.90
N ILE A 117 9.79 -12.20 31.65
CA ILE A 117 10.90 -11.87 30.76
C ILE A 117 11.97 -11.15 31.55
N CYS A 118 13.14 -11.78 31.70
CA CYS A 118 14.24 -11.23 32.50
C CYS A 118 14.88 -10.00 31.84
N GLN A 119 14.86 -9.89 30.53
CA GLN A 119 15.32 -8.69 29.83
C GLN A 119 14.17 -7.78 29.35
N GLY A 120 14.46 -6.81 28.49
CA GLY A 120 13.48 -5.97 27.82
C GLY A 120 12.75 -6.70 26.69
N GLN A 121 11.74 -6.04 26.15
CA GLN A 121 11.00 -6.45 24.97
C GLN A 121 11.17 -5.39 23.90
N SER A 122 11.50 -5.78 22.67
CA SER A 122 11.57 -4.88 21.51
C SER A 122 10.15 -4.60 21.00
N VAL A 123 9.40 -3.78 21.75
CA VAL A 123 8.00 -3.43 21.45
C VAL A 123 7.96 -2.20 20.56
N ASN A 124 7.52 -2.36 19.33
CA ASN A 124 7.25 -1.25 18.42
C ASN A 124 5.84 -0.71 18.62
N LEU A 125 5.70 0.61 18.55
CA LEU A 125 4.41 1.28 18.55
C LEU A 125 4.14 1.89 17.18
N PHE A 126 2.90 1.76 16.71
CA PHE A 126 2.49 2.19 15.38
C PHE A 126 1.41 3.25 15.48
N PHE A 127 1.71 4.45 15.04
CA PHE A 127 0.76 5.55 15.04
C PHE A 127 0.44 5.98 13.62
N PRO A 128 -0.84 6.26 13.31
CA PRO A 128 -1.20 6.81 12.03
C PRO A 128 -0.57 8.21 11.83
N SER A 129 -0.42 8.64 10.58
CA SER A 129 0.03 10.00 10.28
C SER A 129 -0.89 11.02 10.94
N GLY A 130 -0.30 11.97 11.67
CA GLY A 130 -1.04 13.00 12.38
C GLY A 130 -1.68 12.57 13.70
N ALA A 131 -1.30 11.41 14.25
CA ALA A 131 -1.78 11.00 15.58
C ALA A 131 -1.60 12.11 16.62
N PRO A 132 -2.62 12.40 17.45
CA PRO A 132 -2.51 13.45 18.46
C PRO A 132 -1.35 13.19 19.43
N LYS A 133 -0.51 14.19 19.65
CA LYS A 133 0.63 14.10 20.61
C LYS A 133 0.18 13.62 21.99
N ARG A 134 -1.01 14.03 22.42
CA ARG A 134 -1.62 13.59 23.70
C ARG A 134 -1.83 12.06 23.73
N TYR A 135 -2.26 11.45 22.62
CA TYR A 135 -2.44 10.01 22.53
C TYR A 135 -1.09 9.28 22.59
N VAL A 136 -0.11 9.72 21.81
CA VAL A 136 1.25 9.17 21.84
C VAL A 136 1.82 9.22 23.25
N ASN A 137 1.73 10.38 23.91
CA ASN A 137 2.18 10.56 25.29
C ASN A 137 1.44 9.62 26.26
N LYS A 138 0.11 9.52 26.15
CA LYS A 138 -0.70 8.60 26.97
C LYS A 138 -0.22 7.15 26.88
N VAL A 139 0.08 6.67 25.66
CA VAL A 139 0.55 5.28 25.46
C VAL A 139 1.90 5.06 26.14
N HIS A 140 2.85 6.01 26.02
CA HIS A 140 4.16 5.93 26.66
C HIS A 140 4.04 5.95 28.19
N PHE A 141 3.21 6.84 28.73
CA PHE A 141 2.94 6.87 30.17
C PHE A 141 2.28 5.56 30.67
N THR A 142 1.39 4.97 29.88
CA THR A 142 0.79 3.68 30.21
C THR A 142 1.84 2.58 30.26
N ALA A 143 2.78 2.55 29.31
CA ALA A 143 3.88 1.61 29.28
C ALA A 143 4.75 1.71 30.56
N TRP A 144 5.13 2.93 30.93
CA TRP A 144 5.89 3.18 32.15
C TRP A 144 5.13 2.77 33.42
N ARG A 145 3.86 3.18 33.56
CA ARG A 145 3.03 2.85 34.72
C ARG A 145 2.79 1.35 34.88
N LYS A 146 2.72 0.61 33.79
CA LYS A 146 2.55 -0.84 33.77
C LYS A 146 3.86 -1.62 33.98
N GLY A 147 4.98 -0.93 34.22
CA GLY A 147 6.26 -1.54 34.53
C GLY A 147 7.03 -2.14 33.35
N LEU A 148 6.75 -1.71 32.13
CA LEU A 148 7.60 -2.09 31.00
C LEU A 148 9.01 -1.53 31.18
N LYS A 149 10.02 -2.36 30.95
CA LYS A 149 11.45 -1.99 31.03
C LYS A 149 11.89 -1.04 29.91
N GLY A 150 11.19 -1.06 28.78
CA GLY A 150 11.45 -0.17 27.64
C GLY A 150 10.48 -0.41 26.50
N LEU A 151 10.52 0.50 25.53
CA LEU A 151 9.88 0.41 24.23
C LEU A 151 10.99 0.44 23.17
N TYR A 152 10.67 0.12 21.91
CA TYR A 152 11.64 0.13 20.81
C TYR A 152 11.39 1.29 19.85
N TYR A 153 10.84 1.04 18.68
CA TYR A 153 10.58 2.12 17.73
C TYR A 153 9.17 2.69 17.87
N LEU A 154 9.08 4.01 17.79
CA LEU A 154 7.85 4.70 17.44
C LEU A 154 7.79 4.83 15.92
N ARG A 155 6.86 4.13 15.30
CA ARG A 155 6.69 4.11 13.84
C ARG A 155 5.47 4.94 13.45
N THR A 156 5.73 5.97 12.66
CA THR A 156 4.70 6.82 12.06
C THR A 156 5.09 7.16 10.63
N GLU A 157 4.14 7.56 9.82
CA GLU A 157 4.40 8.04 8.46
C GLU A 157 4.36 9.56 8.43
N ALA A 158 5.25 10.19 7.66
CA ALA A 158 5.19 11.62 7.41
C ALA A 158 3.90 11.95 6.61
N LYS A 159 3.26 13.08 6.92
CA LYS A 159 2.03 13.53 6.27
C LYS A 159 2.16 13.57 4.74
N SER A 160 3.24 14.19 4.26
CA SER A 160 3.57 14.28 2.83
C SER A 160 3.68 12.91 2.13
N ARG A 161 4.19 11.89 2.84
CA ARG A 161 4.34 10.54 2.30
C ARG A 161 3.01 9.77 2.31
N ALA A 162 2.14 10.03 3.28
CA ALA A 162 0.80 9.47 3.32
C ALA A 162 -0.06 10.00 2.17
N GLU A 163 0.01 11.30 1.89
CA GLU A 163 -0.66 11.96 0.77
C GLU A 163 -0.15 11.42 -0.58
N THR A 164 1.17 11.32 -0.77
CA THR A 164 1.78 10.80 -2.01
C THR A 164 1.40 9.32 -2.26
N VAL A 165 1.21 8.51 -1.22
CA VAL A 165 0.76 7.12 -1.38
C VAL A 165 -0.72 7.07 -1.73
N SER A 166 -1.57 7.91 -1.15
CA SER A 166 -2.99 8.02 -1.55
C SER A 166 -3.12 8.39 -3.02
N ASP A 167 -2.33 9.35 -3.50
CA ASP A 167 -2.32 9.75 -4.91
C ASP A 167 -1.81 8.65 -5.86
N LYS A 168 -0.79 7.88 -5.44
CA LYS A 168 -0.34 6.68 -6.18
C LYS A 168 -1.38 5.56 -6.20
N VAL A 169 -2.15 5.46 -5.13
CA VAL A 169 -3.21 4.46 -4.96
C VAL A 169 -4.38 4.72 -5.90
N GLU A 170 -4.83 5.96 -6.02
CA GLU A 170 -5.83 6.32 -7.02
C GLU A 170 -5.33 6.02 -8.45
N ARG A 171 -4.05 6.28 -8.74
CA ARG A 171 -3.47 6.00 -10.07
C ARG A 171 -3.40 4.50 -10.38
N VAL A 172 -2.98 3.67 -9.42
CA VAL A 172 -2.91 2.21 -9.61
C VAL A 172 -4.32 1.60 -9.69
N ALA A 173 -5.28 2.08 -8.90
CA ALA A 173 -6.67 1.64 -9.00
C ALA A 173 -7.33 2.01 -10.34
N LEU A 174 -6.91 3.13 -10.96
CA LEU A 174 -7.33 3.51 -12.30
C LEU A 174 -6.60 2.71 -13.41
N MET A 175 -5.41 2.18 -13.13
CA MET A 175 -4.62 1.40 -14.08
C MET A 175 -4.96 -0.11 -14.09
N ASP A 176 -5.47 -0.65 -12.99
CA ASP A 176 -5.93 -2.06 -12.90
C ASP A 176 -7.35 -2.28 -13.45
N ASP A 177 -7.98 -1.21 -13.92
CA ASP A 177 -9.28 -1.29 -14.55
C ASP A 177 -9.06 -1.46 -16.05
N ASN A 178 -9.51 -2.57 -16.60
CA ASN A 178 -9.47 -2.91 -18.02
C ASN A 178 -10.31 -1.92 -18.87
N ARG A 179 -10.51 -0.69 -18.36
CA ARG A 179 -11.26 0.38 -18.99
C ARG A 179 -10.38 1.19 -19.93
N THR A 180 -11.02 1.69 -20.98
CA THR A 180 -10.45 2.71 -21.84
C THR A 180 -10.74 4.08 -21.24
N ILE A 181 -9.69 4.86 -20.97
CA ILE A 181 -9.81 6.18 -20.35
C ILE A 181 -9.12 7.22 -21.24
N LEU A 182 -9.81 8.32 -21.51
CA LEU A 182 -9.26 9.47 -22.23
C LEU A 182 -9.18 10.66 -21.25
N TYR A 183 -7.96 11.03 -20.89
CA TYR A 183 -7.68 12.25 -20.13
C TYR A 183 -7.53 13.42 -21.09
N GLY A 184 -8.33 14.44 -20.94
CA GLY A 184 -8.38 15.56 -21.88
C GLY A 184 -8.77 16.88 -21.26
N LYS A 185 -9.00 17.88 -22.13
CA LYS A 185 -9.59 19.17 -21.79
C LYS A 185 -10.73 19.48 -22.77
N LYS A 186 -11.77 20.18 -22.30
CA LYS A 186 -12.97 20.49 -23.10
C LYS A 186 -12.66 21.22 -24.41
N ASP A 187 -11.68 22.11 -24.41
CA ASP A 187 -11.34 22.95 -25.55
C ASP A 187 -10.15 22.43 -26.38
N CYS A 188 -9.72 21.19 -26.16
CA CYS A 188 -8.63 20.56 -26.89
C CYS A 188 -9.14 19.89 -28.18
N PRO A 189 -8.71 20.33 -29.38
CA PRO A 189 -9.13 19.72 -30.65
C PRO A 189 -8.74 18.25 -30.78
N TYR A 190 -7.51 17.90 -30.37
CA TYR A 190 -7.00 16.52 -30.41
C TYR A 190 -7.73 15.59 -29.45
N CYS A 191 -8.23 16.12 -28.33
CA CYS A 191 -9.06 15.35 -27.39
C CYS A 191 -10.41 14.99 -28.02
N LYS A 192 -11.01 15.92 -28.78
CA LYS A 192 -12.24 15.69 -29.51
C LYS A 192 -12.05 14.67 -30.63
N MET A 193 -10.97 14.80 -31.41
CA MET A 193 -10.62 13.85 -32.45
C MET A 193 -10.38 12.43 -31.92
N ALA A 194 -9.69 12.30 -30.81
CA ALA A 194 -9.48 11.01 -30.14
C ALA A 194 -10.80 10.38 -29.66
N ALA A 195 -11.68 11.19 -29.10
CA ALA A 195 -13.01 10.76 -28.65
C ALA A 195 -13.90 10.29 -29.82
N GLU A 196 -13.87 11.02 -30.93
CA GLU A 196 -14.59 10.66 -32.16
C GLU A 196 -14.06 9.35 -32.75
N GLU A 197 -12.74 9.17 -32.83
CA GLU A 197 -12.12 7.96 -33.38
C GLU A 197 -12.44 6.72 -32.55
N LEU A 198 -12.39 6.81 -31.21
CA LEU A 198 -12.79 5.72 -30.31
C LEU A 198 -14.27 5.38 -30.51
N SER A 199 -15.13 6.40 -30.60
CA SER A 199 -16.56 6.21 -30.83
C SER A 199 -16.88 5.57 -32.19
N LEU A 200 -16.21 5.99 -33.27
CA LEU A 200 -16.39 5.42 -34.60
C LEU A 200 -16.02 3.94 -34.67
N ARG A 201 -15.07 3.51 -33.85
CA ARG A 201 -14.66 2.10 -33.77
C ARG A 201 -15.45 1.28 -32.74
N GLY A 202 -16.44 1.89 -32.11
CA GLY A 202 -17.28 1.22 -31.09
C GLY A 202 -16.53 0.92 -29.80
N ILE A 203 -15.41 1.59 -29.53
CA ILE A 203 -14.64 1.44 -28.30
C ILE A 203 -15.25 2.36 -27.24
N GLY A 204 -15.85 1.77 -26.22
CA GLY A 204 -16.36 2.51 -25.05
C GLY A 204 -15.22 3.10 -24.24
N TYR A 205 -15.33 4.35 -23.81
CA TYR A 205 -14.30 5.02 -23.00
C TYR A 205 -14.92 5.96 -21.97
N ASP A 206 -14.18 6.17 -20.87
CA ASP A 206 -14.46 7.17 -19.87
C ASP A 206 -13.65 8.44 -20.18
N TYR A 207 -14.34 9.57 -20.37
CA TYR A 207 -13.69 10.87 -20.55
C TYR A 207 -13.45 11.53 -19.20
N VAL A 208 -12.20 11.88 -18.90
CA VAL A 208 -11.82 12.57 -17.68
C VAL A 208 -11.26 13.94 -18.01
N ASP A 209 -11.97 14.99 -17.61
CA ASP A 209 -11.53 16.37 -17.78
C ASP A 209 -10.51 16.75 -16.71
N LEU A 210 -9.28 17.04 -17.13
CA LEU A 210 -8.17 17.40 -16.25
C LEU A 210 -8.40 18.71 -15.49
N GLU A 211 -9.19 19.63 -16.04
CA GLU A 211 -9.52 20.90 -15.40
C GLU A 211 -10.54 20.70 -14.27
N GLU A 212 -11.52 19.80 -14.46
CA GLU A 212 -12.48 19.45 -13.41
C GLU A 212 -11.81 18.78 -12.21
N ILE A 213 -10.89 17.87 -12.46
CA ILE A 213 -10.15 17.16 -11.40
C ILE A 213 -8.95 17.96 -10.85
N LYS A 214 -8.65 19.13 -11.43
CA LYS A 214 -7.51 20.01 -11.07
C LYS A 214 -6.17 19.28 -11.03
N LYS A 215 -5.91 18.42 -12.00
CA LYS A 215 -4.66 17.66 -12.16
C LYS A 215 -4.04 17.89 -13.53
N SER A 216 -2.73 17.81 -13.61
CA SER A 216 -2.00 17.85 -14.90
C SER A 216 -1.95 16.47 -15.55
N ALA A 217 -1.61 16.43 -16.87
CA ALA A 217 -1.40 15.19 -17.60
C ALA A 217 -0.29 14.33 -16.97
N ALA A 218 0.79 14.97 -16.51
CA ALA A 218 1.90 14.30 -15.82
C ALA A 218 1.46 13.65 -14.49
N GLU A 219 0.57 14.30 -13.73
CA GLU A 219 0.07 13.79 -12.46
C GLU A 219 -0.84 12.58 -12.64
N VAL A 220 -1.71 12.56 -13.64
CA VAL A 220 -2.64 11.43 -13.87
C VAL A 220 -1.96 10.24 -14.53
N THR A 221 -0.96 10.46 -15.39
CA THR A 221 -0.24 9.38 -16.07
C THR A 221 0.97 8.86 -15.26
N GLY A 222 1.52 9.69 -14.37
CA GLY A 222 2.78 9.41 -13.68
C GLY A 222 4.01 9.51 -14.58
N ARG A 223 3.87 10.08 -15.79
CA ARG A 223 4.90 10.24 -16.82
C ARG A 223 5.26 11.71 -17.00
N LYS A 224 6.41 11.99 -17.60
CA LYS A 224 6.82 13.37 -17.95
C LYS A 224 6.11 13.78 -19.25
N VAL A 225 4.81 14.02 -19.19
CA VAL A 225 3.99 14.48 -20.32
C VAL A 225 3.23 15.73 -19.93
N GLU A 226 3.21 16.73 -20.82
CA GLU A 226 2.56 18.02 -20.57
C GLU A 226 1.34 18.23 -21.46
N THR A 227 1.18 17.39 -22.47
CA THR A 227 0.14 17.52 -23.52
C THR A 227 -1.08 16.65 -23.24
N VAL A 228 -2.19 16.96 -23.90
CA VAL A 228 -3.45 16.19 -23.92
C VAL A 228 -3.88 15.98 -25.38
N PRO A 229 -4.58 14.88 -25.70
CA PRO A 229 -5.09 13.82 -24.82
C PRO A 229 -4.01 12.89 -24.29
N GLN A 230 -4.33 12.17 -23.19
CA GLN A 230 -3.56 11.02 -22.74
C GLN A 230 -4.52 9.84 -22.60
N ILE A 231 -4.20 8.72 -23.27
CA ILE A 231 -5.17 7.66 -23.50
C ILE A 231 -4.67 6.33 -22.95
N TYR A 232 -5.56 5.65 -22.26
CA TYR A 232 -5.41 4.26 -21.84
C TYR A 232 -6.44 3.43 -22.60
N LEU A 233 -6.02 2.36 -23.27
CA LEU A 233 -6.89 1.36 -23.89
C LEU A 233 -6.81 0.06 -23.09
N GLU A 234 -7.95 -0.40 -22.59
CA GLU A 234 -8.03 -1.64 -21.77
C GLU A 234 -6.95 -1.70 -20.68
N GLY A 235 -6.77 -0.58 -19.97
CA GLY A 235 -5.78 -0.43 -18.89
C GLY A 235 -4.34 -0.20 -19.36
N LYS A 236 -4.04 -0.28 -20.68
CA LYS A 236 -2.70 -0.03 -21.23
C LYS A 236 -2.56 1.42 -21.66
N TYR A 237 -1.50 2.08 -21.24
CA TYR A 237 -1.19 3.43 -21.69
C TYR A 237 -0.76 3.43 -23.17
N VAL A 238 -1.44 4.20 -23.99
CA VAL A 238 -1.16 4.32 -25.42
C VAL A 238 -0.36 5.58 -25.71
N GLY A 239 -0.70 6.71 -25.08
CA GLY A 239 -0.06 8.00 -25.32
C GLY A 239 -1.03 9.07 -25.78
N GLY A 240 -0.61 9.94 -26.70
CA GLY A 240 -1.39 11.01 -27.28
C GLY A 240 -2.30 10.55 -28.44
N TYR A 241 -2.82 11.52 -29.18
CA TYR A 241 -3.68 11.24 -30.33
C TYR A 241 -2.96 10.48 -31.45
N ASP A 242 -1.74 10.88 -31.80
CA ASP A 242 -0.96 10.25 -32.87
C ASP A 242 -0.60 8.81 -32.49
N ASP A 243 -0.24 8.57 -31.26
CA ASP A 243 0.05 7.21 -30.74
C ASP A 243 -1.21 6.33 -30.81
N LEU A 244 -2.38 6.89 -30.46
CA LEU A 244 -3.66 6.20 -30.62
C LEU A 244 -3.90 5.79 -32.07
N MET A 245 -3.64 6.68 -33.02
CA MET A 245 -3.85 6.41 -34.43
C MET A 245 -2.91 5.30 -34.97
N MET A 246 -1.65 5.30 -34.56
CA MET A 246 -0.70 4.22 -34.87
C MET A 246 -1.12 2.88 -34.25
N TYR A 247 -1.51 2.89 -33.02
CA TYR A 247 -2.00 1.69 -32.32
C TYR A 247 -3.24 1.08 -33.00
N LEU A 248 -4.21 1.92 -33.35
CA LEU A 248 -5.47 1.49 -33.98
C LEU A 248 -5.30 1.02 -35.44
N LYS A 249 -4.20 1.39 -36.12
CA LYS A 249 -3.84 0.90 -37.45
C LYS A 249 -3.07 -0.43 -37.41
N GLY A 250 -2.64 -0.89 -36.24
CA GLY A 250 -1.81 -2.09 -36.07
C GLY A 250 -0.37 -1.91 -36.52
N GLU A 251 0.11 -0.66 -36.62
CA GLU A 251 1.46 -0.32 -37.10
C GLU A 251 2.50 -0.44 -35.97
N VAL A 252 2.10 -0.61 -34.71
CA VAL A 252 3.01 -0.73 -33.54
C VAL A 252 2.47 -1.76 -32.55
N GLU A 253 3.26 -2.82 -32.28
CA GLU A 253 3.19 -3.55 -31.01
C GLU A 253 3.90 -2.69 -29.95
N TYR A 254 3.15 -2.12 -29.02
CA TYR A 254 3.66 -1.16 -28.06
C TYR A 254 4.36 -1.84 -26.88
N GLU A 255 5.68 -1.76 -26.84
CA GLU A 255 6.44 -1.87 -25.58
C GLU A 255 6.48 -0.48 -24.91
N PRO A 256 6.13 -0.34 -23.63
CA PRO A 256 6.14 0.95 -22.95
C PRO A 256 7.60 1.44 -22.84
N SER A 257 7.98 2.46 -23.60
CA SER A 257 9.26 3.13 -23.46
C SER A 257 9.34 3.83 -22.11
N GLU A 258 10.34 3.51 -21.31
CA GLU A 258 10.75 4.32 -20.17
C GLU A 258 11.41 5.61 -20.69
N GLY A 259 10.65 6.68 -20.78
CA GLY A 259 11.19 8.02 -21.04
C GLY A 259 10.54 8.76 -22.19
N GLY A 260 9.90 9.82 -21.83
CA GLY A 260 9.45 11.00 -22.55
C GLY A 260 9.57 11.03 -24.07
N ASP A 261 8.46 10.82 -24.75
CA ASP A 261 8.32 11.25 -26.13
C ASP A 261 7.56 12.57 -26.18
N GLU A 262 8.24 13.59 -26.69
CA GLU A 262 7.66 14.88 -27.01
C GLU A 262 6.65 14.70 -28.14
N CYS A 263 5.43 15.19 -27.92
CA CYS A 263 4.40 15.19 -28.98
C CYS A 263 4.85 16.13 -30.11
N ARG A 264 5.29 15.58 -31.24
CA ARG A 264 5.73 16.33 -32.44
C ARG A 264 4.66 17.22 -33.07
N ALA A 265 3.39 17.05 -32.68
CA ALA A 265 2.28 17.81 -33.24
C ALA A 265 1.98 19.13 -32.51
N CYS A 266 2.69 19.45 -31.42
CA CYS A 266 2.45 20.67 -30.64
C CYS A 266 3.49 21.78 -30.88
N GLU A 267 4.43 21.60 -31.82
CA GLU A 267 5.37 22.62 -32.26
C GLU A 267 4.94 23.21 -33.61
N GLY A 268 3.79 23.87 -33.65
CA GLY A 268 3.31 24.56 -34.86
C GLY A 268 2.45 25.76 -34.49
#